data_15f0acd634329a25905ec0b80e43bb4f
#
_entry.id   15f0acd634329a25905ec0b80e43bb4f
#
_cell.length_a   1.000
_cell.length_b   1.000
_cell.length_c   1.000
_cell.angle_alpha   90.00
_cell.angle_beta   90.00
_cell.angle_gamma   90.00
#
_symmetry.space_group_name_H-M   'P 1'
#
loop_
_entity.id
_entity.type
_entity.pdbx_description
1 polymer ?
#
loop_
_entity_poly.entity_id
_entity_poly.type
_entity_poly.pdbx_seq_one_letter_code
_entity_poly.pdbx_strand_id
1 'polypeptide(L)'
;MPEIGVKKFYRTEWPVGKEKDGSNKYVKIGLISDTHAPGAVKEPPYEVARAFEGVDLILHAGDIYGASCIDWLEKIAPVQAVEYQGHSTFEGDDRVAEMRTVRILGHTVGIMHDIMLPGVAKEIRPGVLEADFPGTMSMAEAVQRIFDDPVDIVVFGHTHESVMEHHDGVLFVNPGSPSLPKQLRKLGTVAILEVTPEDKKAHIVNLSDFS
;
A
#
# COMPACT_ATOMS: atom_id res chain seq x y z
N MET A 1 13.14 -25.32 -19.62
CA MET A 1 12.46 -24.03 -19.53
C MET A 1 12.20 -23.79 -18.05
N PRO A 2 12.62 -22.67 -17.44
CA PRO A 2 12.21 -22.43 -16.07
C PRO A 2 10.69 -22.27 -16.04
N GLU A 3 10.02 -22.98 -15.15
CA GLU A 3 8.61 -22.76 -14.83
C GLU A 3 8.47 -21.29 -14.42
N ILE A 4 7.68 -20.55 -15.19
CA ILE A 4 7.26 -19.20 -14.78
C ILE A 4 6.39 -19.42 -13.55
N GLY A 5 6.94 -19.15 -12.38
CA GLY A 5 6.24 -19.30 -11.11
C GLY A 5 4.92 -18.52 -11.17
N VAL A 6 3.83 -19.20 -10.82
CA VAL A 6 2.50 -18.61 -10.76
C VAL A 6 2.58 -17.44 -9.78
N LYS A 7 2.24 -16.22 -10.24
CA LYS A 7 2.11 -15.06 -9.37
C LYS A 7 1.17 -15.43 -8.21
N LYS A 8 1.67 -15.41 -6.98
CA LYS A 8 0.83 -15.64 -5.80
C LYS A 8 -0.05 -14.41 -5.61
N PHE A 9 -1.25 -14.50 -6.13
CA PHE A 9 -2.28 -13.48 -5.99
C PHE A 9 -3.20 -13.87 -4.83
N TYR A 10 -3.32 -13.01 -3.81
CA TYR A 10 -4.19 -13.25 -2.68
C TYR A 10 -5.37 -12.28 -2.68
N ARG A 11 -6.58 -12.84 -2.53
CA ARG A 11 -7.81 -12.08 -2.25
C ARG A 11 -8.18 -12.31 -0.80
N THR A 12 -8.35 -11.23 -0.06
CA THR A 12 -8.71 -11.28 1.36
C THR A 12 -9.95 -10.42 1.59
N GLU A 13 -10.87 -10.93 2.41
CA GLU A 13 -11.96 -10.11 2.95
C GLU A 13 -11.57 -9.67 4.35
N TRP A 14 -11.54 -8.36 4.60
CA TRP A 14 -11.28 -7.83 5.92
C TRP A 14 -12.57 -7.87 6.74
N PRO A 15 -12.55 -8.41 7.97
CA PRO A 15 -13.74 -8.47 8.80
C PRO A 15 -14.28 -7.07 9.09
N VAL A 16 -15.58 -7.00 9.29
CA VAL A 16 -16.36 -5.77 9.49
C VAL A 16 -15.71 -4.85 10.51
N GLY A 17 -15.48 -3.60 10.11
CA GLY A 17 -14.89 -2.57 10.96
C GLY A 17 -15.68 -2.23 12.22
N LYS A 18 -15.03 -1.51 13.12
CA LYS A 18 -15.63 -1.01 14.37
C LYS A 18 -16.76 -0.01 14.07
N GLU A 19 -17.80 -0.02 14.89
CA GLU A 19 -18.79 1.05 14.86
C GLU A 19 -18.19 2.30 15.51
N LYS A 20 -18.24 3.43 14.80
CA LYS A 20 -17.92 4.73 15.36
C LYS A 20 -19.21 5.36 15.84
N ASP A 21 -19.37 5.55 17.15
CA ASP A 21 -20.51 6.20 17.80
C ASP A 21 -21.90 5.62 17.45
N GLY A 22 -21.97 4.30 17.18
CA GLY A 22 -23.23 3.57 17.01
C GLY A 22 -23.94 3.77 15.67
N SER A 23 -23.33 4.39 14.66
CA SER A 23 -24.03 4.68 13.39
C SER A 23 -23.35 4.22 12.10
N ASN A 24 -22.03 4.25 11.95
CA ASN A 24 -21.37 3.83 10.72
C ASN A 24 -20.16 2.93 10.95
N LYS A 25 -20.10 1.85 10.17
CA LYS A 25 -18.91 0.99 10.07
C LYS A 25 -17.75 1.81 9.53
N TYR A 26 -16.59 1.64 10.15
CA TYR A 26 -15.39 2.40 9.83
C TYR A 26 -14.16 1.52 10.00
N VAL A 27 -13.21 1.61 9.08
CA VAL A 27 -11.89 0.95 9.16
C VAL A 27 -10.81 1.99 8.91
N LYS A 28 -9.85 2.08 9.82
CA LYS A 28 -8.66 2.93 9.70
C LYS A 28 -7.46 2.05 9.36
N ILE A 29 -6.77 2.37 8.28
CA ILE A 29 -5.70 1.54 7.73
C ILE A 29 -4.42 2.36 7.66
N GLY A 30 -3.33 1.81 8.21
CA GLY A 30 -1.98 2.34 8.02
C GLY A 30 -1.43 1.87 6.68
N LEU A 31 -0.96 2.78 5.85
CA LEU A 31 -0.29 2.48 4.58
C LEU A 31 1.19 2.81 4.69
N ILE A 32 2.06 1.86 4.36
CA ILE A 32 3.52 1.98 4.43
C ILE A 32 4.16 1.27 3.24
N SER A 33 5.28 1.75 2.76
CA SER A 33 6.09 1.14 1.71
C SER A 33 7.56 1.50 1.87
N ASP A 34 8.43 0.79 1.16
CA ASP A 34 9.85 1.14 1.02
C ASP A 34 10.55 1.35 2.37
N THR A 35 10.32 0.42 3.30
CA THR A 35 10.92 0.46 4.64
C THR A 35 12.39 0.11 4.63
N HIS A 36 12.81 -0.79 3.72
CA HIS A 36 14.18 -1.31 3.59
C HIS A 36 14.78 -1.75 4.93
N ALA A 37 13.99 -2.42 5.77
CA ALA A 37 14.38 -2.90 7.09
C ALA A 37 14.33 -4.45 7.17
N PRO A 38 15.38 -5.11 7.65
CA PRO A 38 16.72 -4.59 7.96
C PRO A 38 17.55 -4.40 6.68
N GLY A 39 18.17 -3.27 6.53
CA GLY A 39 18.98 -2.97 5.34
C GLY A 39 19.46 -1.53 5.41
N ALA A 40 18.71 -0.60 4.86
CA ALA A 40 19.02 0.82 4.99
C ALA A 40 18.85 1.31 6.43
N VAL A 41 17.87 0.76 7.17
CA VAL A 41 17.66 0.97 8.61
C VAL A 41 17.50 -0.37 9.30
N LYS A 42 17.72 -0.44 10.61
CA LYS A 42 17.60 -1.68 11.39
C LYS A 42 16.13 -2.11 11.53
N GLU A 43 15.28 -1.15 11.78
CA GLU A 43 13.82 -1.30 11.98
C GLU A 43 13.11 -0.02 11.53
N PRO A 44 11.79 -0.04 11.27
CA PRO A 44 11.05 1.17 10.95
C PRO A 44 11.20 2.23 12.03
N PRO A 45 11.21 3.53 11.68
CA PRO A 45 11.26 4.61 12.66
C PRO A 45 10.12 4.50 13.70
N TYR A 46 10.43 4.80 14.96
CA TYR A 46 9.43 4.73 16.04
C TYR A 46 8.21 5.63 15.79
N GLU A 47 8.38 6.71 15.08
CA GLU A 47 7.33 7.63 14.66
C GLU A 47 6.23 6.94 13.84
N VAL A 48 6.54 5.83 13.16
CA VAL A 48 5.54 5.00 12.47
C VAL A 48 4.54 4.40 13.47
N ALA A 49 5.01 3.95 14.63
CA ALA A 49 4.12 3.41 15.67
C ALA A 49 3.18 4.48 16.21
N ARG A 50 3.66 5.71 16.35
CA ARG A 50 2.83 6.86 16.76
C ARG A 50 1.82 7.28 15.69
N ALA A 51 2.26 7.33 14.43
CA ALA A 51 1.39 7.66 13.30
C ALA A 51 0.28 6.62 13.09
N PHE A 52 0.56 5.35 13.40
CA PHE A 52 -0.38 4.23 13.24
C PHE A 52 -1.17 3.89 14.51
N GLU A 53 -1.13 4.76 15.51
CA GLU A 53 -1.95 4.54 16.71
C GLU A 53 -3.44 4.43 16.35
N GLY A 54 -4.04 3.31 16.75
CA GLY A 54 -5.46 3.04 16.55
C GLY A 54 -5.86 2.62 15.12
N VAL A 55 -4.91 2.27 14.24
CA VAL A 55 -5.26 1.61 12.97
C VAL A 55 -5.76 0.19 13.21
N ASP A 56 -6.64 -0.28 12.35
CA ASP A 56 -7.22 -1.63 12.42
C ASP A 56 -6.42 -2.65 11.60
N LEU A 57 -5.69 -2.18 10.58
CA LEU A 57 -4.92 -2.95 9.62
C LEU A 57 -3.73 -2.12 9.14
N ILE A 58 -2.63 -2.78 8.80
CA ILE A 58 -1.51 -2.17 8.09
C ILE A 58 -1.37 -2.85 6.73
N LEU A 59 -1.28 -2.06 5.66
CA LEU A 59 -0.96 -2.51 4.32
C LEU A 59 0.46 -2.04 3.96
N HIS A 60 1.35 -2.99 3.66
CA HIS A 60 2.73 -2.71 3.26
C HIS A 60 2.92 -2.96 1.76
N ALA A 61 3.24 -1.93 1.02
CA ALA A 61 3.34 -1.99 -0.45
C ALA A 61 4.76 -2.32 -0.97
N GLY A 62 5.55 -3.10 -0.22
CA GLY A 62 6.80 -3.69 -0.72
C GLY A 62 8.08 -2.95 -0.32
N ASP A 63 9.23 -3.50 -0.78
CA ASP A 63 10.58 -3.15 -0.34
C ASP A 63 10.74 -3.25 1.19
N ILE A 64 10.39 -4.43 1.70
CA ILE A 64 10.36 -4.75 3.13
C ILE A 64 11.75 -5.17 3.62
N TYR A 65 12.42 -6.08 2.91
CA TYR A 65 13.73 -6.70 3.13
C TYR A 65 13.77 -7.81 4.18
N GLY A 66 12.91 -7.85 5.19
CA GLY A 66 12.94 -8.93 6.17
C GLY A 66 11.67 -9.09 6.98
N ALA A 67 11.38 -10.34 7.38
CA ALA A 67 10.23 -10.68 8.20
C ALA A 67 10.20 -9.92 9.54
N SER A 68 11.37 -9.54 10.08
CA SER A 68 11.47 -8.73 11.30
C SER A 68 10.79 -7.36 11.18
N CYS A 69 10.70 -6.80 9.97
CA CYS A 69 9.95 -5.56 9.72
C CYS A 69 8.45 -5.81 9.89
N ILE A 70 7.94 -6.90 9.30
CA ILE A 70 6.53 -7.30 9.45
C ILE A 70 6.21 -7.56 10.92
N ASP A 71 7.06 -8.32 11.63
CA ASP A 71 6.88 -8.63 13.05
C ASP A 71 6.91 -7.37 13.94
N TRP A 72 7.67 -6.35 13.52
CA TRP A 72 7.67 -5.05 14.19
C TRP A 72 6.36 -4.31 13.99
N LEU A 73 5.84 -4.29 12.77
CA LEU A 73 4.56 -3.64 12.43
C LEU A 73 3.37 -4.37 13.08
N GLU A 74 3.40 -5.70 13.18
CA GLU A 74 2.33 -6.48 13.82
C GLU A 74 2.14 -6.21 15.32
N LYS A 75 3.12 -5.61 15.98
CA LYS A 75 2.93 -5.11 17.36
C LYS A 75 1.95 -3.93 17.44
N ILE A 76 1.65 -3.29 16.30
CA ILE A 76 0.74 -2.15 16.20
C ILE A 76 -0.64 -2.64 15.73
N ALA A 77 -0.70 -3.35 14.61
CA ALA A 77 -1.92 -3.91 14.04
C ALA A 77 -1.58 -5.08 13.09
N PRO A 78 -2.55 -5.96 12.74
CA PRO A 78 -2.34 -6.99 11.73
C PRO A 78 -1.79 -6.41 10.42
N VAL A 79 -0.88 -7.15 9.78
CA VAL A 79 -0.20 -6.71 8.55
C VAL A 79 -0.61 -7.57 7.37
N GLN A 80 -0.89 -6.94 6.25
CA GLN A 80 -0.93 -7.57 4.93
C GLN A 80 0.04 -6.83 4.01
N ALA A 81 0.92 -7.58 3.37
CA ALA A 81 2.03 -7.01 2.64
C ALA A 81 2.13 -7.60 1.22
N VAL A 82 2.82 -6.86 0.37
CA VAL A 82 3.31 -7.37 -0.90
C VAL A 82 4.83 -7.23 -0.97
N GLU A 83 5.47 -8.08 -1.77
CA GLU A 83 6.90 -7.99 -2.04
C GLU A 83 7.19 -8.48 -3.46
N TYR A 84 8.23 -7.94 -4.06
CA TYR A 84 8.60 -8.30 -5.43
C TYR A 84 9.07 -9.77 -5.52
N GLN A 85 8.76 -10.40 -6.65
CA GLN A 85 9.08 -11.80 -6.96
C GLN A 85 10.58 -12.10 -6.76
N GLY A 86 10.89 -13.17 -6.02
CA GLY A 86 12.26 -13.65 -5.83
C GLY A 86 12.87 -13.43 -4.44
N HIS A 87 12.17 -12.76 -3.52
CA HIS A 87 12.61 -12.68 -2.13
C HIS A 87 12.27 -13.98 -1.37
N SER A 88 13.20 -14.95 -1.38
CA SER A 88 13.11 -16.20 -0.60
C SER A 88 12.91 -15.98 0.91
N THR A 89 13.18 -14.78 1.40
CA THR A 89 12.99 -14.36 2.80
C THR A 89 11.55 -14.52 3.30
N PHE A 90 10.56 -14.47 2.40
CA PHE A 90 9.13 -14.54 2.74
C PHE A 90 8.47 -15.84 2.25
N GLU A 91 9.27 -16.85 1.88
CA GLU A 91 8.72 -18.13 1.44
C GLU A 91 7.92 -18.79 2.56
N GLY A 92 6.63 -19.03 2.31
CA GLY A 92 5.70 -19.62 3.28
C GLY A 92 5.09 -18.63 4.28
N ASP A 93 5.38 -17.33 4.18
CA ASP A 93 4.73 -16.32 5.01
C ASP A 93 3.46 -15.80 4.32
N ASP A 94 2.29 -16.21 4.82
CA ASP A 94 0.98 -15.85 4.25
C ASP A 94 0.65 -14.34 4.38
N ARG A 95 1.40 -13.61 5.19
CA ARG A 95 1.28 -12.16 5.31
C ARG A 95 1.79 -11.44 4.07
N VAL A 96 2.66 -12.07 3.28
CA VAL A 96 3.34 -11.48 2.12
C VAL A 96 2.92 -12.18 0.82
N ALA A 97 2.59 -11.40 -0.19
CA ALA A 97 2.24 -11.86 -1.53
C ALA A 97 3.00 -11.04 -2.59
N GLU A 98 2.97 -11.42 -3.85
CA GLU A 98 3.48 -10.56 -4.92
C GLU A 98 2.51 -9.43 -5.26
N MET A 99 1.23 -9.72 -5.19
CA MET A 99 0.13 -8.80 -5.43
C MET A 99 -1.07 -9.26 -4.60
N ARG A 100 -1.86 -8.33 -4.11
CA ARG A 100 -2.99 -8.64 -3.24
C ARG A 100 -4.18 -7.72 -3.51
N THR A 101 -5.40 -8.25 -3.36
CA THR A 101 -6.58 -7.42 -3.16
C THR A 101 -7.19 -7.68 -1.79
N VAL A 102 -7.67 -6.61 -1.14
CA VAL A 102 -8.34 -6.65 0.15
C VAL A 102 -9.69 -5.95 0.03
N ARG A 103 -10.78 -6.68 0.32
CA ARG A 103 -12.12 -6.11 0.34
C ARG A 103 -12.47 -5.60 1.72
N ILE A 104 -12.89 -4.33 1.80
CA ILE A 104 -13.12 -3.60 3.05
C ILE A 104 -14.37 -2.76 2.88
N LEU A 105 -15.44 -3.08 3.60
CA LEU A 105 -16.71 -2.31 3.62
C LEU A 105 -17.27 -1.98 2.23
N GLY A 106 -17.14 -2.90 1.26
CA GLY A 106 -17.63 -2.71 -0.11
C GLY A 106 -16.62 -2.11 -1.07
N HIS A 107 -15.49 -1.61 -0.58
CA HIS A 107 -14.36 -1.16 -1.40
C HIS A 107 -13.34 -2.29 -1.62
N THR A 108 -12.62 -2.23 -2.73
CA THR A 108 -11.53 -3.14 -3.03
C THR A 108 -10.21 -2.38 -3.12
N VAL A 109 -9.28 -2.71 -2.23
CA VAL A 109 -7.90 -2.18 -2.24
C VAL A 109 -7.01 -3.14 -2.99
N GLY A 110 -6.42 -2.71 -4.10
CA GLY A 110 -5.36 -3.42 -4.80
C GLY A 110 -4.00 -2.96 -4.30
N ILE A 111 -3.10 -3.90 -4.03
CA ILE A 111 -1.77 -3.61 -3.50
C ILE A 111 -0.73 -4.32 -4.36
N MET A 112 0.25 -3.58 -4.84
CA MET A 112 1.47 -4.08 -5.47
C MET A 112 2.61 -3.09 -5.28
N HIS A 113 3.86 -3.57 -5.38
CA HIS A 113 5.00 -2.71 -5.12
C HIS A 113 5.21 -1.69 -6.23
N ASP A 114 5.41 -2.16 -7.45
CA ASP A 114 5.63 -1.32 -8.63
C ASP A 114 4.44 -1.48 -9.60
N ILE A 115 3.67 -0.41 -9.75
CA ILE A 115 2.51 -0.42 -10.62
C ILE A 115 2.84 0.14 -12.00
N MET A 116 2.66 -0.68 -13.03
CA MET A 116 2.80 -0.29 -14.43
C MET A 116 1.43 -0.23 -15.11
N LEU A 117 0.90 0.98 -15.24
CA LEU A 117 -0.39 1.18 -15.92
C LEU A 117 -0.23 1.07 -17.45
N PRO A 118 -1.18 0.41 -18.14
CA PRO A 118 -1.19 0.34 -19.59
C PRO A 118 -1.11 1.72 -20.23
N GLY A 119 -0.11 1.95 -21.08
CA GLY A 119 0.10 3.21 -21.78
C GLY A 119 0.85 4.30 -21.01
N VAL A 120 1.16 4.10 -19.74
CA VAL A 120 2.06 4.96 -18.97
C VAL A 120 3.46 4.35 -18.99
N ALA A 121 4.42 5.04 -19.61
CA ALA A 121 5.80 4.54 -19.77
C ALA A 121 6.73 4.95 -18.62
N LYS A 122 6.24 5.75 -17.68
CA LYS A 122 7.00 6.30 -16.55
C LYS A 122 6.54 5.70 -15.24
N GLU A 123 7.45 5.68 -14.26
CA GLU A 123 7.07 5.44 -12.86
C GLU A 123 6.01 6.44 -12.40
N ILE A 124 5.06 5.99 -11.62
CA ILE A 124 3.98 6.86 -11.12
C ILE A 124 4.51 7.72 -9.97
N ARG A 125 4.75 8.98 -10.31
CA ARG A 125 5.15 10.08 -9.44
C ARG A 125 4.04 11.12 -9.42
N PRO A 126 4.05 12.11 -8.50
CA PRO A 126 3.05 13.16 -8.48
C PRO A 126 2.84 13.82 -9.86
N GLY A 127 1.59 13.85 -10.33
CA GLY A 127 1.19 14.46 -11.60
C GLY A 127 1.36 13.59 -12.85
N VAL A 128 1.98 12.41 -12.76
CA VAL A 128 2.20 11.54 -13.93
C VAL A 128 0.88 10.97 -14.45
N LEU A 129 -0.04 10.59 -13.58
CA LEU A 129 -1.32 10.03 -14.00
C LEU A 129 -2.16 11.05 -14.77
N GLU A 130 -2.18 12.30 -14.33
CA GLU A 130 -2.89 13.36 -15.04
C GLU A 130 -2.24 13.69 -16.40
N ALA A 131 -0.90 13.70 -16.45
CA ALA A 131 -0.17 14.13 -17.64
C ALA A 131 -0.04 13.04 -18.71
N ASP A 132 0.15 11.78 -18.33
CA ASP A 132 0.63 10.72 -19.22
C ASP A 132 -0.37 9.56 -19.42
N PHE A 133 -1.47 9.48 -18.63
CA PHE A 133 -2.44 8.40 -18.83
C PHE A 133 -3.22 8.60 -20.14
N PRO A 134 -3.16 7.62 -21.08
CA PRO A 134 -3.80 7.78 -22.36
C PRO A 134 -5.31 7.64 -22.23
N GLY A 135 -6.09 8.60 -22.71
CA GLY A 135 -7.55 8.55 -22.69
C GLY A 135 -8.20 7.49 -23.60
N THR A 136 -7.48 6.40 -23.91
CA THR A 136 -7.95 5.30 -24.77
C THR A 136 -8.72 4.20 -24.02
N MET A 137 -8.64 4.20 -22.69
CA MET A 137 -9.41 3.35 -21.79
C MET A 137 -9.66 4.11 -20.48
N SER A 138 -10.63 3.67 -19.68
CA SER A 138 -10.84 4.23 -18.35
C SER A 138 -9.77 3.75 -17.36
N MET A 139 -9.52 4.52 -16.32
CA MET A 139 -8.61 4.12 -15.25
C MET A 139 -9.08 2.83 -14.57
N ALA A 140 -10.39 2.68 -14.35
CA ALA A 140 -10.97 1.46 -13.79
C ALA A 140 -10.64 0.21 -14.63
N GLU A 141 -10.75 0.32 -15.98
CA GLU A 141 -10.37 -0.79 -16.87
C GLU A 141 -8.87 -1.10 -16.83
N ALA A 142 -8.02 -0.05 -16.76
CA ALA A 142 -6.58 -0.23 -16.66
C ALA A 142 -6.18 -0.99 -15.38
N VAL A 143 -6.75 -0.58 -14.25
CA VAL A 143 -6.51 -1.20 -12.94
C VAL A 143 -7.09 -2.62 -12.87
N GLN A 144 -8.30 -2.84 -13.41
CA GLN A 144 -8.90 -4.18 -13.48
C GLN A 144 -8.05 -5.17 -14.27
N ARG A 145 -7.38 -4.73 -15.35
CA ARG A 145 -6.45 -5.58 -16.12
C ARG A 145 -5.21 -5.99 -15.32
N ILE A 146 -4.78 -5.17 -14.36
CA ILE A 146 -3.63 -5.46 -13.50
C ILE A 146 -4.02 -6.46 -12.42
N PHE A 147 -5.11 -6.20 -11.70
CA PHE A 147 -5.50 -6.96 -10.52
C PHE A 147 -6.45 -8.12 -10.81
N ASP A 148 -6.94 -8.27 -12.05
CA ASP A 148 -8.00 -9.24 -12.43
C ASP A 148 -9.21 -9.18 -11.47
N ASP A 149 -9.49 -7.97 -10.95
CA ASP A 149 -10.56 -7.66 -10.00
C ASP A 149 -10.92 -6.16 -10.12
N PRO A 150 -12.19 -5.76 -9.99
CA PRO A 150 -12.54 -4.35 -9.86
C PRO A 150 -11.90 -3.78 -8.60
N VAL A 151 -10.98 -2.82 -8.78
CA VAL A 151 -10.27 -2.14 -7.71
C VAL A 151 -10.56 -0.65 -7.77
N ASP A 152 -10.90 -0.06 -6.64
CA ASP A 152 -11.21 1.36 -6.52
C ASP A 152 -10.23 2.14 -5.62
N ILE A 153 -9.29 1.42 -5.00
CA ILE A 153 -8.16 1.99 -4.24
C ILE A 153 -6.89 1.22 -4.63
N VAL A 154 -5.86 1.90 -5.07
CA VAL A 154 -4.57 1.32 -5.43
C VAL A 154 -3.50 1.81 -4.47
N VAL A 155 -2.81 0.89 -3.79
CA VAL A 155 -1.69 1.18 -2.90
C VAL A 155 -0.42 0.62 -3.51
N PHE A 156 0.60 1.45 -3.66
CA PHE A 156 1.87 1.09 -4.31
C PHE A 156 3.06 1.81 -3.66
N GLY A 157 4.30 1.49 -4.07
CA GLY A 157 5.53 2.03 -3.53
C GLY A 157 6.55 2.39 -4.60
N HIS A 158 7.76 1.88 -4.45
CA HIS A 158 8.90 1.90 -5.37
C HIS A 158 9.60 3.25 -5.53
N THR A 159 8.87 4.33 -5.77
CA THR A 159 9.48 5.65 -6.05
C THR A 159 9.99 6.40 -4.83
N HIS A 160 9.64 5.96 -3.62
CA HIS A 160 9.89 6.64 -2.34
C HIS A 160 9.32 8.08 -2.29
N GLU A 161 8.43 8.42 -3.20
CA GLU A 161 7.72 9.70 -3.25
C GLU A 161 6.24 9.48 -2.96
N SER A 162 5.68 10.26 -2.06
CA SER A 162 4.26 10.15 -1.74
C SER A 162 3.40 10.66 -2.91
N VAL A 163 2.39 9.85 -3.27
CA VAL A 163 1.36 10.18 -4.25
C VAL A 163 -0.01 9.98 -3.61
N MET A 164 -0.93 10.90 -3.87
CA MET A 164 -2.34 10.75 -3.51
C MET A 164 -3.18 11.45 -4.57
N GLU A 165 -3.75 10.66 -5.48
CA GLU A 165 -4.45 11.16 -6.65
C GLU A 165 -5.74 10.37 -6.90
N HIS A 166 -6.78 11.05 -7.43
CA HIS A 166 -8.03 10.42 -7.83
C HIS A 166 -8.18 10.52 -9.35
N HIS A 167 -8.40 9.38 -10.01
CA HIS A 167 -8.67 9.32 -11.45
C HIS A 167 -9.82 8.36 -11.74
N ASP A 168 -10.87 8.85 -12.40
CA ASP A 168 -12.05 8.05 -12.79
C ASP A 168 -12.63 7.19 -11.65
N GLY A 169 -12.69 7.74 -10.43
CA GLY A 169 -13.21 7.05 -9.26
C GLY A 169 -12.21 6.12 -8.54
N VAL A 170 -11.01 5.93 -9.10
CA VAL A 170 -9.92 5.16 -8.46
C VAL A 170 -9.03 6.10 -7.65
N LEU A 171 -8.79 5.76 -6.38
CA LEU A 171 -7.86 6.44 -5.50
C LEU A 171 -6.48 5.76 -5.57
N PHE A 172 -5.45 6.50 -5.96
CA PHE A 172 -4.05 6.05 -5.97
C PHE A 172 -3.30 6.60 -4.76
N VAL A 173 -2.64 5.72 -4.00
CA VAL A 173 -1.86 6.12 -2.83
C VAL A 173 -0.50 5.44 -2.86
N ASN A 174 0.56 6.25 -2.95
CA ASN A 174 1.91 5.85 -2.56
C ASN A 174 2.21 6.55 -1.23
N PRO A 175 2.44 5.82 -0.12
CA PRO A 175 2.73 6.44 1.17
C PRO A 175 4.11 7.09 1.23
N GLY A 176 4.95 6.89 0.20
CA GLY A 176 6.37 7.23 0.22
C GLY A 176 7.17 6.22 1.05
N SER A 177 8.33 6.64 1.54
CA SER A 177 9.18 5.83 2.41
C SER A 177 9.29 6.46 3.79
N PRO A 178 9.19 5.70 4.89
CA PRO A 178 9.32 6.21 6.25
C PRO A 178 10.76 6.63 6.62
N SER A 179 11.76 6.09 5.92
CA SER A 179 13.18 6.21 6.28
C SER A 179 14.09 6.67 5.14
N LEU A 180 13.61 6.60 3.89
CA LEU A 180 14.38 6.89 2.67
C LEU A 180 13.61 7.76 1.66
N PRO A 181 12.88 8.83 2.07
CA PRO A 181 12.16 9.66 1.12
C PRO A 181 13.13 10.24 0.09
N LYS A 182 12.79 10.08 -1.20
CA LYS A 182 13.67 10.48 -2.33
C LYS A 182 15.10 9.95 -2.21
N GLN A 183 15.24 8.70 -1.73
CA GLN A 183 16.53 8.02 -1.52
C GLN A 183 17.44 8.70 -0.48
N LEU A 184 16.93 9.60 0.33
CA LEU A 184 17.67 10.28 1.40
C LEU A 184 17.34 9.67 2.76
N ARG A 185 18.36 9.24 3.52
CA ARG A 185 18.18 8.69 4.87
C ARG A 185 17.74 9.78 5.86
N LYS A 186 16.45 9.89 6.08
CA LYS A 186 15.80 10.79 7.04
C LYS A 186 14.39 10.31 7.34
N LEU A 187 13.71 10.91 8.31
CA LEU A 187 12.26 10.70 8.49
C LEU A 187 11.51 11.15 7.23
N GLY A 188 10.59 10.33 6.81
CA GLY A 188 9.78 10.56 5.63
C GLY A 188 8.29 10.47 5.93
N THR A 189 7.56 9.68 5.15
CA THR A 189 6.11 9.66 5.17
C THR A 189 5.55 8.25 5.29
N VAL A 190 4.34 8.16 5.81
CA VAL A 190 3.39 7.06 5.70
C VAL A 190 2.04 7.65 5.25
N ALA A 191 0.99 6.83 5.12
CA ALA A 191 -0.34 7.36 4.88
C ALA A 191 -1.36 6.66 5.78
N ILE A 192 -2.49 7.33 5.99
CA ILE A 192 -3.68 6.75 6.64
C ILE A 192 -4.78 6.72 5.59
N LEU A 193 -5.44 5.57 5.46
CA LEU A 193 -6.63 5.37 4.66
C LEU A 193 -7.82 5.09 5.59
N GLU A 194 -8.84 5.87 5.46
CA GLU A 194 -10.10 5.74 6.18
C GLU A 194 -11.19 5.28 5.22
N VAL A 195 -11.86 4.18 5.56
CA VAL A 195 -12.88 3.55 4.72
C VAL A 195 -14.18 3.44 5.50
N THR A 196 -15.27 3.90 4.88
CA THR A 196 -16.66 3.63 5.29
C THR A 196 -17.39 2.93 4.14
N PRO A 197 -18.63 2.41 4.31
CA PRO A 197 -19.38 1.86 3.17
C PRO A 197 -19.63 2.85 2.03
N GLU A 198 -19.67 4.16 2.34
CA GLU A 198 -20.04 5.23 1.40
C GLU A 198 -18.82 6.00 0.84
N ASP A 199 -17.67 5.96 1.53
CA ASP A 199 -16.55 6.86 1.21
C ASP A 199 -15.20 6.23 1.53
N LYS A 200 -14.17 6.72 0.84
CA LYS A 200 -12.77 6.37 1.03
C LYS A 200 -11.91 7.63 1.01
N LYS A 201 -11.13 7.84 2.06
CA LYS A 201 -10.25 9.02 2.19
C LYS A 201 -8.87 8.60 2.61
N ALA A 202 -7.85 9.11 1.95
CA ALA A 202 -6.47 8.96 2.40
C ALA A 202 -5.86 10.32 2.72
N HIS A 203 -4.82 10.31 3.55
CA HIS A 203 -3.96 11.47 3.75
C HIS A 203 -2.52 11.01 4.03
N ILE A 204 -1.57 11.77 3.51
CA ILE A 204 -0.15 11.56 3.78
C ILE A 204 0.19 12.11 5.16
N VAL A 205 0.94 11.33 5.92
CA VAL A 205 1.40 11.68 7.28
C VAL A 205 2.89 11.88 7.24
N ASN A 206 3.35 13.05 7.63
CA ASN A 206 4.77 13.34 7.76
C ASN A 206 5.27 12.88 9.14
N LEU A 207 6.22 11.97 9.17
CA LEU A 207 6.73 11.40 10.41
C LEU A 207 7.47 12.41 11.29
N SER A 208 7.99 13.49 10.71
CA SER A 208 8.61 14.56 11.50
C SER A 208 7.63 15.29 12.44
N ASP A 209 6.33 15.17 12.20
CA ASP A 209 5.30 15.74 13.08
C ASP A 209 5.16 15.00 14.43
N PHE A 210 5.80 13.83 14.54
CA PHE A 210 5.82 12.98 15.73
C PHE A 210 7.19 12.91 16.45
N SER A 211 8.17 13.68 15.99
CA SER A 211 9.55 13.69 16.53
C SER A 211 9.63 14.43 17.86
#